data_17363d5578d9dd9a03cd720b4ade2f0b
#
_entry.id   17363d5578d9dd9a03cd720b4ade2f0b
#
_cell.length_a   1.000
_cell.length_b   1.000
_cell.length_c   1.000
_cell.angle_alpha   90.00
_cell.angle_beta   90.00
_cell.angle_gamma   90.00
#
_symmetry.space_group_name_H-M   'P 1'
#
loop_
_entity.id
_entity.type
_entity.pdbx_description
1 polymer ?
#
loop_
_entity_poly.entity_id
_entity_poly.type
_entity_poly.pdbx_seq_one_letter_code
_entity_poly.pdbx_strand_id
1 'polypeptide(L)'
;MRSNLVNEVHTLPNVAIVGRPNVGKSALFNRLVGRKIAIVHDQPGITRDRLPATCTRGERPFTLWDTGGIFGAGESELIQQVRHAAEKALRESDLLLFVLDAKEGLSPIDEELARMLRKSQKPVVLVINKIDTEKHDPLAAEFDSLGFKKIISVSAEHNRGISELLDAIELELPSPANVDNRTPVRRTLAEHSLTVKRPIAIAIVGRPNVGKSSVINSIVRSERAIVSELSGTTRDAIDIVYERDGLKFVFIDTAGIRRRGKVSSSAEVFSVMRAERSVRRADVCVLIIDLTMGVTAQDKRIAGLIQDARKPAIIMLNKWDLVKARSQEKQLGEQLVEETRSRIFFLKYAPVLITSALTGENVARLFSLIERVQRAARKRIGTGVLNRLLRQAFEANPPPLVKGRRLKLFYATQPGNGGLRGRGSRDEGEEQYADTSREKASPSDKSQRNVAPPEFVLFVNNPQLLNETYRRYLEARIREAEPYPGLPIILTARPRAQDAGRR
;
A
#
# COMPACT_ATOMS: atom_id res chain seq x y z
N MET A 1 13.16 -5.58 46.04
CA MET A 1 14.01 -5.70 44.84
C MET A 1 13.13 -6.11 43.66
N ARG A 2 12.72 -5.16 42.83
CA ARG A 2 11.97 -5.40 41.57
C ARG A 2 12.91 -4.98 40.47
N SER A 3 13.42 -5.97 39.74
CA SER A 3 14.28 -5.80 38.57
C SER A 3 13.49 -5.26 37.40
N ASN A 4 13.88 -4.08 36.90
CA ASN A 4 13.45 -3.50 35.62
C ASN A 4 13.96 -4.36 34.48
N LEU A 5 13.07 -5.09 33.81
CA LEU A 5 13.32 -5.66 32.49
C LEU A 5 12.94 -4.59 31.45
N VAL A 6 13.95 -3.87 30.98
CA VAL A 6 13.84 -2.99 29.81
C VAL A 6 13.77 -3.91 28.58
N ASN A 7 12.63 -3.94 27.90
CA ASN A 7 12.47 -4.60 26.62
C ASN A 7 13.25 -3.81 25.55
N GLU A 8 14.41 -4.30 25.15
CA GLU A 8 15.12 -3.81 23.96
C GLU A 8 14.33 -4.18 22.70
N VAL A 9 13.76 -3.18 22.07
CA VAL A 9 13.14 -3.28 20.75
C VAL A 9 14.25 -3.41 19.72
N HIS A 10 14.52 -4.60 19.21
CA HIS A 10 15.44 -4.81 18.08
C HIS A 10 14.89 -4.12 16.83
N THR A 11 15.35 -2.91 16.54
CA THR A 11 15.09 -2.20 15.29
C THR A 11 15.95 -2.80 14.17
N LEU A 12 15.37 -2.99 12.96
CA LEU A 12 16.14 -3.41 11.78
C LEU A 12 17.27 -2.43 11.51
N PRO A 13 18.46 -2.89 11.07
CA PRO A 13 19.55 -2.00 10.68
C PRO A 13 19.10 -1.02 9.60
N ASN A 14 19.57 0.22 9.70
CA ASN A 14 19.24 1.30 8.79
C ASN A 14 20.33 1.51 7.75
N VAL A 15 20.00 1.39 6.47
CA VAL A 15 20.91 1.62 5.32
C VAL A 15 20.45 2.86 4.58
N ALA A 16 21.33 3.85 4.39
CA ALA A 16 21.00 5.06 3.66
C ALA A 16 21.77 5.15 2.34
N ILE A 17 21.07 5.57 1.28
CA ILE A 17 21.66 5.85 -0.03
C ILE A 17 22.00 7.33 -0.10
N VAL A 18 23.29 7.66 -0.33
CA VAL A 18 23.80 9.02 -0.47
C VAL A 18 24.52 9.21 -1.80
N GLY A 19 24.60 10.43 -2.30
CA GLY A 19 25.25 10.79 -3.56
C GLY A 19 24.58 12.02 -4.19
N ARG A 20 25.25 12.63 -5.19
CA ARG A 20 24.71 13.79 -5.92
C ARG A 20 23.43 13.46 -6.70
N PRO A 21 22.65 14.45 -7.20
CA PRO A 21 21.52 14.22 -8.08
C PRO A 21 21.89 13.40 -9.32
N ASN A 22 20.93 12.69 -9.89
CA ASN A 22 21.01 11.97 -11.17
C ASN A 22 22.00 10.80 -11.25
N VAL A 23 22.69 10.43 -10.16
CA VAL A 23 23.57 9.22 -10.13
C VAL A 23 22.77 7.92 -10.08
N GLY A 24 21.43 7.99 -10.04
CA GLY A 24 20.57 6.80 -10.06
C GLY A 24 20.18 6.25 -8.68
N LYS A 25 20.24 7.06 -7.60
CA LYS A 25 19.85 6.63 -6.23
C LYS A 25 18.46 6.01 -6.15
N SER A 26 17.45 6.68 -6.74
CA SER A 26 16.06 6.20 -6.73
C SER A 26 15.86 4.93 -7.57
N ALA A 27 16.63 4.78 -8.66
CA ALA A 27 16.65 3.55 -9.45
C ALA A 27 17.23 2.39 -8.63
N LEU A 28 18.36 2.62 -7.96
CA LEU A 28 18.98 1.64 -7.08
C LEU A 28 18.09 1.28 -5.89
N PHE A 29 17.45 2.27 -5.25
CA PHE A 29 16.48 2.05 -4.19
C PHE A 29 15.35 1.12 -4.63
N ASN A 30 14.71 1.43 -5.77
CA ASN A 30 13.64 0.61 -6.33
C ASN A 30 14.11 -0.81 -6.66
N ARG A 31 15.34 -0.96 -7.12
CA ARG A 31 15.93 -2.25 -7.48
C ARG A 31 16.20 -3.11 -6.24
N LEU A 32 16.76 -2.54 -5.18
CA LEU A 32 17.04 -3.23 -3.91
C LEU A 32 15.74 -3.63 -3.20
N VAL A 33 14.74 -2.75 -3.17
CA VAL A 33 13.43 -3.04 -2.55
C VAL A 33 12.59 -4.00 -3.39
N GLY A 34 12.94 -4.21 -4.67
CA GLY A 34 12.24 -5.14 -5.58
C GLY A 34 10.91 -4.63 -6.12
N ARG A 35 10.61 -3.32 -5.99
CA ARG A 35 9.39 -2.68 -6.49
C ARG A 35 9.61 -1.19 -6.77
N LYS A 36 8.83 -0.62 -7.69
CA LYS A 36 8.87 0.82 -8.00
C LYS A 36 8.16 1.60 -6.88
N ILE A 37 8.92 2.11 -5.92
CA ILE A 37 8.42 2.97 -4.84
C ILE A 37 8.87 4.41 -5.09
N ALA A 38 10.11 4.62 -5.51
CA ALA A 38 10.62 5.94 -5.86
C ALA A 38 10.35 6.25 -7.34
N ILE A 39 9.83 7.45 -7.61
CA ILE A 39 9.57 7.91 -8.98
C ILE A 39 10.88 8.47 -9.56
N VAL A 40 11.33 7.89 -10.66
CA VAL A 40 12.48 8.37 -11.44
C VAL A 40 11.95 9.42 -12.42
N HIS A 41 12.07 10.72 -12.11
CA HIS A 41 11.82 11.80 -13.06
C HIS A 41 12.85 12.91 -12.92
N ASP A 42 13.44 13.30 -14.05
CA ASP A 42 14.46 14.33 -14.21
C ASP A 42 13.82 15.75 -14.29
N GLN A 43 13.12 16.18 -13.24
CA GLN A 43 12.71 17.58 -13.14
C GLN A 43 13.28 18.24 -11.88
N PRO A 44 14.09 19.31 -12.00
CA PRO A 44 14.63 20.05 -10.86
C PRO A 44 13.52 20.78 -10.11
N GLY A 45 13.54 20.73 -8.76
CA GLY A 45 12.71 21.59 -7.90
C GLY A 45 11.58 20.88 -7.13
N ILE A 46 11.52 19.54 -7.06
CA ILE A 46 10.54 18.85 -6.23
C ILE A 46 11.23 18.33 -4.96
N THR A 47 10.93 18.93 -3.83
CA THR A 47 11.32 18.47 -2.50
C THR A 47 10.68 17.11 -2.20
N ARG A 48 11.47 16.06 -2.02
CA ARG A 48 10.99 14.71 -1.70
C ARG A 48 11.47 14.31 -0.32
N ASP A 49 10.53 14.03 0.58
CA ASP A 49 10.82 13.43 1.87
C ASP A 49 11.27 11.97 1.69
N ARG A 50 12.14 11.52 2.60
CA ARG A 50 12.72 10.19 2.64
C ARG A 50 11.64 9.14 2.85
N LEU A 51 11.48 8.22 1.92
CA LEU A 51 10.62 7.05 2.08
C LEU A 51 11.46 5.87 2.58
N PRO A 52 11.32 5.42 3.84
CA PRO A 52 11.94 4.19 4.27
C PRO A 52 11.22 3.00 3.64
N ALA A 53 11.98 2.00 3.21
CA ALA A 53 11.43 0.74 2.77
C ALA A 53 12.24 -0.42 3.33
N THR A 54 11.58 -1.48 3.76
CA THR A 54 12.25 -2.70 4.19
C THR A 54 12.71 -3.49 2.97
N CYS A 55 14.00 -3.73 2.87
CA CYS A 55 14.59 -4.67 1.94
C CYS A 55 14.60 -6.06 2.60
N THR A 56 13.94 -7.02 1.95
CA THR A 56 13.88 -8.43 2.36
C THR A 56 14.57 -9.35 1.34
N ARG A 57 15.35 -8.76 0.43
CA ARG A 57 16.19 -9.50 -0.52
C ARG A 57 17.53 -9.73 0.17
N GLY A 58 17.96 -11.00 0.21
CA GLY A 58 19.12 -11.41 0.99
C GLY A 58 18.72 -12.13 2.29
N GLU A 59 19.69 -12.55 3.08
CA GLU A 59 19.47 -13.33 4.29
C GLU A 59 19.08 -12.46 5.50
N ARG A 60 19.53 -11.19 5.51
CA ARG A 60 19.30 -10.25 6.61
C ARG A 60 18.44 -9.06 6.15
N PRO A 61 17.20 -8.92 6.68
CA PRO A 61 16.37 -7.76 6.35
C PRO A 61 16.94 -6.47 6.97
N PHE A 62 16.82 -5.35 6.23
CA PHE A 62 17.22 -4.02 6.67
C PHE A 62 16.25 -2.96 6.17
N THR A 63 16.27 -1.78 6.80
CA THR A 63 15.52 -0.61 6.37
C THR A 63 16.38 0.23 5.44
N LEU A 64 15.91 0.48 4.21
CA LEU A 64 16.60 1.28 3.21
C LEU A 64 15.97 2.68 3.11
N TRP A 65 16.83 3.72 3.04
CA TRP A 65 16.43 5.12 2.94
C TRP A 65 17.03 5.75 1.69
N ASP A 66 16.20 6.41 0.85
CA ASP A 66 16.68 7.23 -0.27
C ASP A 66 16.84 8.69 0.21
N THR A 67 18.03 9.25 0.10
CA THR A 67 18.29 10.67 0.40
C THR A 67 18.02 11.58 -0.80
N GLY A 68 17.68 11.03 -1.96
CA GLY A 68 17.38 11.78 -3.18
C GLY A 68 16.05 12.52 -3.10
N GLY A 69 16.04 13.81 -3.42
CA GLY A 69 14.84 14.61 -3.59
C GLY A 69 14.79 15.95 -2.86
N ILE A 70 15.85 16.35 -2.16
CA ILE A 70 15.93 17.65 -1.47
C ILE A 70 16.84 18.57 -2.30
N PHE A 71 16.43 18.99 -3.50
CA PHE A 71 17.25 19.91 -4.29
C PHE A 71 16.41 21.06 -4.84
N GLY A 72 16.70 22.29 -4.36
CA GLY A 72 16.20 23.55 -4.88
C GLY A 72 17.11 24.10 -5.98
N ALA A 73 16.65 25.10 -6.71
CA ALA A 73 17.35 25.73 -7.83
C ALA A 73 18.51 26.62 -7.34
N GLY A 74 19.74 26.29 -7.75
CA GLY A 74 20.97 27.06 -7.54
C GLY A 74 22.18 26.18 -7.25
N GLU A 75 23.30 26.35 -7.99
CA GLU A 75 24.50 25.48 -7.83
C GLU A 75 25.14 25.59 -6.44
N SER A 76 25.20 26.76 -5.84
CA SER A 76 25.78 26.96 -4.50
C SER A 76 24.88 26.41 -3.37
N GLU A 77 23.55 26.41 -3.55
CA GLU A 77 22.60 25.78 -2.64
C GLU A 77 22.62 24.27 -2.75
N LEU A 78 22.90 23.73 -3.93
CA LEU A 78 22.97 22.29 -4.20
C LEU A 78 24.02 21.59 -3.34
N ILE A 79 25.23 22.14 -3.26
CA ILE A 79 26.33 21.58 -2.45
C ILE A 79 25.94 21.52 -0.97
N GLN A 80 25.38 22.60 -0.43
CA GLN A 80 24.95 22.66 0.97
C GLN A 80 23.84 21.66 1.27
N GLN A 81 22.88 21.48 0.36
CA GLN A 81 21.75 20.56 0.53
C GLN A 81 22.21 19.10 0.46
N VAL A 82 23.10 18.74 -0.48
CA VAL A 82 23.71 17.40 -0.58
C VAL A 82 24.50 17.07 0.69
N ARG A 83 25.27 18.01 1.19
CA ARG A 83 26.03 17.89 2.44
C ARG A 83 25.10 17.68 3.64
N HIS A 84 24.08 18.50 3.80
CA HIS A 84 23.09 18.36 4.89
C HIS A 84 22.36 17.02 4.84
N ALA A 85 21.97 16.55 3.65
CA ALA A 85 21.35 15.26 3.46
C ALA A 85 22.29 14.09 3.87
N ALA A 86 23.57 14.19 3.51
CA ALA A 86 24.59 13.21 3.86
C ALA A 86 24.91 13.23 5.37
N GLU A 87 25.02 14.42 6.00
CA GLU A 87 25.19 14.54 7.45
C GLU A 87 24.03 13.93 8.24
N LYS A 88 22.81 14.12 7.77
CA LYS A 88 21.63 13.50 8.37
C LYS A 88 21.63 11.98 8.19
N ALA A 89 21.96 11.49 7.00
CA ALA A 89 22.12 10.06 6.73
C ALA A 89 23.17 9.43 7.63
N LEU A 90 24.29 10.11 7.82
CA LEU A 90 25.35 9.69 8.75
C LEU A 90 24.86 9.52 10.19
N ARG A 91 23.96 10.39 10.67
CA ARG A 91 23.44 10.28 12.05
C ARG A 91 22.45 9.14 12.21
N GLU A 92 21.61 8.87 11.20
CA GLU A 92 20.43 8.03 11.32
C GLU A 92 20.60 6.61 10.74
N SER A 93 21.71 6.29 10.07
CA SER A 93 21.95 4.97 9.47
C SER A 93 23.10 4.21 10.11
N ASP A 94 23.06 2.88 10.00
CA ASP A 94 24.10 1.96 10.44
C ASP A 94 25.12 1.68 9.34
N LEU A 95 24.70 1.78 8.06
CA LEU A 95 25.50 1.59 6.86
C LEU A 95 25.12 2.63 5.81
N LEU A 96 26.08 3.11 5.03
CA LEU A 96 25.86 4.04 3.93
C LEU A 96 26.23 3.40 2.58
N LEU A 97 25.36 3.60 1.59
CA LEU A 97 25.63 3.31 0.18
C LEU A 97 25.94 4.64 -0.51
N PHE A 98 27.20 4.87 -0.79
CA PHE A 98 27.64 6.06 -1.52
C PHE A 98 27.60 5.78 -3.03
N VAL A 99 26.63 6.39 -3.72
CA VAL A 99 26.35 6.10 -5.14
C VAL A 99 26.95 7.16 -6.04
N LEU A 100 27.72 6.72 -7.02
CA LEU A 100 28.38 7.53 -8.05
C LEU A 100 27.95 7.08 -9.44
N ASP A 101 28.14 7.96 -10.43
CA ASP A 101 27.80 7.71 -11.83
C ASP A 101 29.08 7.43 -12.64
N ALA A 102 29.20 6.20 -13.15
CA ALA A 102 30.38 5.81 -13.94
C ALA A 102 30.51 6.58 -15.26
N LYS A 103 29.41 7.00 -15.86
CA LYS A 103 29.43 7.70 -17.17
C LYS A 103 29.79 9.17 -17.06
N GLU A 104 29.42 9.80 -15.96
CA GLU A 104 29.70 11.21 -15.71
C GLU A 104 31.05 11.42 -15.03
N GLY A 105 31.70 10.36 -14.48
CA GLY A 105 32.96 10.42 -13.78
C GLY A 105 32.91 11.15 -12.44
N LEU A 106 34.07 11.42 -11.84
CA LEU A 106 34.19 12.12 -10.57
C LEU A 106 33.90 13.63 -10.70
N SER A 107 33.11 14.14 -9.77
CA SER A 107 32.83 15.58 -9.63
C SER A 107 33.44 16.12 -8.32
N PRO A 108 33.66 17.44 -8.19
CA PRO A 108 34.12 18.05 -6.94
C PRO A 108 33.20 17.78 -5.75
N ILE A 109 31.88 17.65 -6.00
CA ILE A 109 30.86 17.29 -4.99
C ILE A 109 31.08 15.86 -4.49
N ASP A 110 31.42 14.93 -5.39
CA ASP A 110 31.66 13.52 -5.04
C ASP A 110 32.91 13.41 -4.17
N GLU A 111 33.98 14.16 -4.48
CA GLU A 111 35.20 14.20 -3.66
C GLU A 111 34.95 14.81 -2.27
N GLU A 112 34.12 15.86 -2.17
CA GLU A 112 33.80 16.46 -0.89
C GLU A 112 32.98 15.49 -0.02
N LEU A 113 31.97 14.83 -0.62
CA LEU A 113 31.20 13.77 0.04
C LEU A 113 32.09 12.62 0.50
N ALA A 114 32.99 12.16 -0.37
CA ALA A 114 33.94 11.08 -0.04
C ALA A 114 34.80 11.44 1.17
N ARG A 115 35.35 12.67 1.22
CA ARG A 115 36.14 13.18 2.37
C ARG A 115 35.31 13.18 3.65
N MET A 116 34.04 13.61 3.59
CA MET A 116 33.14 13.65 4.75
C MET A 116 32.76 12.22 5.23
N LEU A 117 32.43 11.32 4.30
CA LEU A 117 32.04 9.95 4.61
C LEU A 117 33.19 9.15 5.23
N ARG A 118 34.44 9.31 4.73
CA ARG A 118 35.63 8.68 5.33
C ARG A 118 35.95 9.14 6.75
N LYS A 119 35.62 10.40 7.10
CA LYS A 119 35.82 10.93 8.46
C LYS A 119 34.83 10.38 9.47
N SER A 120 33.73 9.80 9.01
CA SER A 120 32.60 9.42 9.90
C SER A 120 32.78 8.13 10.68
N GLN A 121 33.80 7.32 10.38
CA GLN A 121 34.04 5.97 10.94
C GLN A 121 32.88 4.96 10.75
N LYS A 122 31.81 5.33 10.07
CA LYS A 122 30.73 4.40 9.74
C LYS A 122 31.08 3.53 8.54
N PRO A 123 30.54 2.31 8.45
CA PRO A 123 30.73 1.49 7.28
C PRO A 123 30.09 2.16 6.05
N VAL A 124 30.85 2.22 4.95
CA VAL A 124 30.45 2.80 3.67
C VAL A 124 30.76 1.82 2.57
N VAL A 125 29.77 1.47 1.76
CA VAL A 125 29.94 0.75 0.50
C VAL A 125 29.86 1.78 -0.63
N LEU A 126 30.94 1.91 -1.42
CA LEU A 126 30.97 2.73 -2.62
C LEU A 126 30.27 1.96 -3.76
N VAL A 127 29.24 2.56 -4.34
CA VAL A 127 28.44 1.95 -5.40
C VAL A 127 28.60 2.74 -6.69
N ILE A 128 29.25 2.16 -7.68
CA ILE A 128 29.46 2.77 -8.99
C ILE A 128 28.32 2.31 -9.91
N ASN A 129 27.39 3.20 -10.17
CA ASN A 129 26.19 2.91 -10.94
C ASN A 129 26.35 3.25 -12.42
N LYS A 130 25.44 2.75 -13.25
CA LYS A 130 25.38 2.90 -14.72
C LYS A 130 26.47 2.11 -15.47
N ILE A 131 27.02 1.07 -14.86
CA ILE A 131 27.87 0.07 -15.49
C ILE A 131 26.99 -0.96 -16.23
N ASP A 132 26.45 -0.56 -17.37
CA ASP A 132 25.39 -1.31 -18.05
C ASP A 132 25.91 -2.56 -18.79
N THR A 133 27.15 -2.54 -19.23
CA THR A 133 27.81 -3.62 -19.97
C THR A 133 29.24 -3.82 -19.48
N GLU A 134 29.85 -4.96 -19.79
CA GLU A 134 31.25 -5.27 -19.48
C GLU A 134 32.27 -4.25 -20.07
N LYS A 135 31.89 -3.60 -21.17
CA LYS A 135 32.72 -2.53 -21.77
C LYS A 135 32.84 -1.31 -20.86
N HIS A 136 31.94 -1.13 -19.92
CA HIS A 136 31.95 -0.03 -18.96
C HIS A 136 32.71 -0.36 -17.68
N ASP A 137 33.12 -1.62 -17.45
CA ASP A 137 33.86 -2.01 -16.24
C ASP A 137 35.13 -1.21 -15.98
N PRO A 138 35.94 -0.87 -17.01
CA PRO A 138 37.17 -0.05 -16.81
C PRO A 138 36.88 1.35 -16.23
N LEU A 139 35.66 1.88 -16.41
CA LEU A 139 35.29 3.20 -15.86
C LEU A 139 35.27 3.20 -14.32
N ALA A 140 35.13 2.03 -13.69
CA ALA A 140 35.11 1.92 -12.24
C ALA A 140 36.48 2.22 -11.61
N ALA A 141 37.59 2.03 -12.32
CA ALA A 141 38.94 2.22 -11.81
C ALA A 141 39.26 3.67 -11.39
N GLU A 142 38.61 4.67 -12.00
CA GLU A 142 38.76 6.08 -11.64
C GLU A 142 38.40 6.33 -10.16
N PHE A 143 37.42 5.60 -9.67
CA PHE A 143 36.85 5.77 -8.34
C PHE A 143 37.66 5.12 -7.21
N ASP A 144 38.68 4.30 -7.54
CA ASP A 144 39.61 3.72 -6.57
C ASP A 144 40.39 4.81 -5.83
N SER A 145 40.62 5.96 -6.48
CA SER A 145 41.27 7.13 -5.91
C SER A 145 40.55 7.70 -4.68
N LEU A 146 39.23 7.41 -4.52
CA LEU A 146 38.44 7.85 -3.37
C LEU A 146 38.79 7.09 -2.08
N GLY A 147 39.54 5.98 -2.13
CA GLY A 147 40.07 5.25 -0.98
C GLY A 147 39.02 4.55 -0.11
N PHE A 148 37.95 4.06 -0.67
CA PHE A 148 36.99 3.19 0.02
C PHE A 148 37.40 1.72 -0.12
N LYS A 149 37.23 0.94 0.98
CA LYS A 149 37.62 -0.49 1.00
C LYS A 149 36.67 -1.39 0.20
N LYS A 150 35.39 -1.02 0.12
CA LYS A 150 34.33 -1.79 -0.57
C LYS A 150 33.81 -0.97 -1.73
N ILE A 151 34.07 -1.42 -2.94
CA ILE A 151 33.62 -0.80 -4.19
C ILE A 151 32.85 -1.85 -4.97
N ILE A 152 31.61 -1.55 -5.34
CA ILE A 152 30.71 -2.45 -6.08
C ILE A 152 30.20 -1.75 -7.31
N SER A 153 30.45 -2.33 -8.48
CA SER A 153 29.94 -1.86 -9.76
C SER A 153 28.53 -2.41 -10.04
N VAL A 154 27.56 -1.53 -10.36
CA VAL A 154 26.20 -1.93 -10.62
C VAL A 154 25.61 -1.24 -11.83
N SER A 155 24.53 -1.85 -12.38
CA SER A 155 23.55 -1.15 -13.20
C SER A 155 22.18 -1.35 -12.55
N ALA A 156 21.68 -0.31 -11.89
CA ALA A 156 20.36 -0.32 -11.28
C ALA A 156 19.26 -0.49 -12.34
N GLU A 157 19.45 -0.02 -13.56
CA GLU A 157 18.51 -0.15 -14.67
C GLU A 157 18.49 -1.57 -15.21
N HIS A 158 19.64 -2.20 -15.45
CA HIS A 158 19.78 -3.51 -16.07
C HIS A 158 19.94 -4.66 -15.05
N ASN A 159 19.80 -4.41 -13.75
CA ASN A 159 19.91 -5.41 -12.67
C ASN A 159 21.28 -6.13 -12.60
N ARG A 160 22.36 -5.47 -13.04
CA ARG A 160 23.73 -6.02 -12.99
C ARG A 160 24.39 -5.64 -11.66
N GLY A 161 25.14 -6.54 -11.03
CA GLY A 161 25.88 -6.30 -9.79
C GLY A 161 25.02 -6.14 -8.52
N ILE A 162 23.70 -6.40 -8.61
CA ILE A 162 22.78 -6.18 -7.48
C ILE A 162 22.91 -7.27 -6.42
N SER A 163 23.20 -8.52 -6.81
CA SER A 163 23.44 -9.61 -5.86
C SER A 163 24.70 -9.36 -5.06
N GLU A 164 25.78 -9.00 -5.72
CA GLU A 164 27.06 -8.67 -5.11
C GLU A 164 26.95 -7.46 -4.16
N LEU A 165 26.11 -6.49 -4.52
CA LEU A 165 25.81 -5.37 -3.63
C LEU A 165 25.04 -5.80 -2.39
N LEU A 166 24.05 -6.70 -2.51
CA LEU A 166 23.32 -7.24 -1.37
C LEU A 166 24.24 -8.02 -0.43
N ASP A 167 25.12 -8.85 -0.96
CA ASP A 167 26.11 -9.59 -0.18
C ASP A 167 27.06 -8.65 0.56
N ALA A 168 27.52 -7.57 -0.11
CA ALA A 168 28.35 -6.55 0.50
C ALA A 168 27.62 -5.79 1.63
N ILE A 169 26.34 -5.47 1.45
CA ILE A 169 25.52 -4.85 2.49
C ILE A 169 25.41 -5.78 3.70
N GLU A 170 25.12 -7.06 3.51
CA GLU A 170 24.94 -8.03 4.59
C GLU A 170 26.22 -8.22 5.42
N LEU A 171 27.38 -8.18 4.77
CA LEU A 171 28.67 -8.30 5.41
C LEU A 171 29.01 -7.10 6.30
N GLU A 172 28.63 -5.89 5.87
CA GLU A 172 28.94 -4.63 6.56
C GLU A 172 27.87 -4.24 7.61
N LEU A 173 26.69 -4.90 7.61
CA LEU A 173 25.68 -4.66 8.65
C LEU A 173 26.18 -5.14 10.01
N PRO A 174 25.93 -4.36 11.11
CA PRO A 174 26.35 -4.74 12.45
C PRO A 174 25.78 -6.13 12.80
N SER A 175 26.66 -7.00 13.31
CA SER A 175 26.22 -8.30 13.84
C SER A 175 25.28 -8.10 15.01
N PRO A 176 24.20 -8.87 15.11
CA PRO A 176 23.43 -8.87 16.35
C PRO A 176 24.36 -9.32 17.48
N ALA A 177 24.63 -8.40 18.43
CA ALA A 177 25.53 -8.64 19.53
C ALA A 177 25.12 -9.91 20.28
N ASN A 178 26.07 -10.84 20.37
CA ASN A 178 26.16 -12.00 21.25
C ASN A 178 24.87 -12.47 21.93
N VAL A 179 24.14 -13.35 21.26
CA VAL A 179 23.29 -14.32 21.93
C VAL A 179 24.03 -15.66 21.92
N ASP A 180 24.30 -16.16 23.11
CA ASP A 180 25.01 -17.39 23.39
C ASP A 180 24.74 -18.54 22.40
N ASN A 181 25.83 -19.07 21.83
CA ASN A 181 25.89 -20.23 20.96
C ASN A 181 25.60 -21.51 21.75
N ARG A 182 24.34 -21.82 22.07
CA ARG A 182 23.92 -23.19 22.48
C ARG A 182 22.42 -23.38 22.33
N THR A 183 21.89 -23.43 21.12
CA THR A 183 20.71 -24.25 20.76
C THR A 183 20.40 -24.07 19.26
N PRO A 184 20.00 -25.11 18.51
CA PRO A 184 19.77 -25.00 17.07
C PRO A 184 18.45 -24.26 16.81
N VAL A 185 18.57 -22.96 16.49
CA VAL A 185 17.44 -22.05 16.21
C VAL A 185 16.87 -22.28 14.80
N ARG A 186 16.62 -23.52 14.44
CA ARG A 186 15.99 -23.82 13.13
C ARG A 186 14.47 -24.08 13.19
N ARG A 187 13.85 -23.99 14.38
CA ARG A 187 12.41 -24.31 14.55
C ARG A 187 11.53 -23.23 15.15
N THR A 188 12.06 -22.11 15.64
CA THR A 188 11.27 -21.07 16.34
C THR A 188 11.08 -19.77 15.57
N LEU A 189 11.71 -19.59 14.38
CA LEU A 189 11.52 -18.40 13.53
C LEU A 189 10.18 -18.38 12.78
N ALA A 190 9.41 -19.46 12.82
CA ALA A 190 8.07 -19.51 12.23
C ALA A 190 6.97 -18.96 13.18
N GLU A 191 7.22 -18.84 14.48
CA GLU A 191 6.19 -18.49 15.46
C GLU A 191 6.34 -17.12 16.13
N HIS A 192 7.50 -16.45 16.02
CA HIS A 192 7.72 -15.09 16.54
C HIS A 192 8.07 -14.08 15.44
N SER A 193 7.46 -14.20 14.28
CA SER A 193 7.32 -13.06 13.38
C SER A 193 6.37 -12.07 14.05
N LEU A 194 6.91 -11.20 14.90
CA LEU A 194 6.28 -9.92 15.24
C LEU A 194 6.12 -9.18 13.92
N THR A 195 5.03 -9.46 13.22
CA THR A 195 4.58 -8.70 12.08
C THR A 195 4.44 -7.27 12.56
N VAL A 196 5.40 -6.42 12.23
CA VAL A 196 5.20 -4.96 12.26
C VAL A 196 4.00 -4.74 11.35
N LYS A 197 2.82 -4.62 11.97
CA LYS A 197 1.57 -4.44 11.24
C LYS A 197 1.71 -3.13 10.48
N ARG A 198 1.81 -3.23 9.15
CA ARG A 198 1.81 -2.05 8.27
C ARG A 198 0.62 -1.16 8.65
N PRO A 199 0.79 0.17 8.75
CA PRO A 199 -0.31 1.07 9.02
C PRO A 199 -1.47 0.86 8.04
N ILE A 200 -2.71 0.91 8.53
CA ILE A 200 -3.90 0.79 7.70
C ILE A 200 -4.16 2.15 7.04
N ALA A 201 -4.11 2.21 5.72
CA ALA A 201 -4.36 3.42 4.95
C ALA A 201 -5.87 3.67 4.81
N ILE A 202 -6.36 4.81 5.34
CA ILE A 202 -7.77 5.21 5.35
C ILE A 202 -7.98 6.42 4.46
N ALA A 203 -8.85 6.29 3.44
CA ALA A 203 -9.33 7.44 2.68
C ALA A 203 -10.66 7.94 3.24
N ILE A 204 -10.72 9.20 3.66
CA ILE A 204 -11.97 9.88 4.00
C ILE A 204 -12.46 10.63 2.77
N VAL A 205 -13.56 10.15 2.18
CA VAL A 205 -14.14 10.68 0.95
C VAL A 205 -15.59 11.14 1.17
N GLY A 206 -16.07 12.01 0.31
CA GLY A 206 -17.41 12.57 0.37
C GLY A 206 -17.43 13.96 -0.29
N ARG A 207 -18.62 14.46 -0.60
CA ARG A 207 -18.79 15.79 -1.22
C ARG A 207 -18.24 16.92 -0.32
N PRO A 208 -18.07 18.15 -0.83
CA PRO A 208 -17.71 19.30 -0.01
C PRO A 208 -18.70 19.52 1.14
N ASN A 209 -18.23 20.04 2.27
CA ASN A 209 -19.03 20.43 3.43
C ASN A 209 -19.82 19.34 4.19
N VAL A 210 -19.58 18.04 3.91
CA VAL A 210 -20.17 16.92 4.68
C VAL A 210 -19.52 16.75 6.06
N GLY A 211 -18.43 17.46 6.35
CA GLY A 211 -17.74 17.41 7.64
C GLY A 211 -16.47 16.52 7.66
N LYS A 212 -15.83 16.25 6.51
CA LYS A 212 -14.57 15.47 6.45
C LYS A 212 -13.49 16.03 7.38
N SER A 213 -13.24 17.34 7.32
CA SER A 213 -12.27 18.02 8.19
C SER A 213 -12.66 17.93 9.66
N SER A 214 -13.96 18.05 9.96
CA SER A 214 -14.48 17.97 11.33
C SER A 214 -14.29 16.57 11.91
N VAL A 215 -14.52 15.51 11.11
CA VAL A 215 -14.27 14.12 11.53
C VAL A 215 -12.79 13.90 11.83
N ILE A 216 -11.88 14.34 10.96
CA ILE A 216 -10.44 14.21 11.21
C ILE A 216 -10.03 15.00 12.46
N ASN A 217 -10.52 16.23 12.60
CA ASN A 217 -10.21 17.04 13.79
C ASN A 217 -10.76 16.41 15.07
N SER A 218 -11.95 15.82 15.03
CA SER A 218 -12.52 15.08 16.17
C SER A 218 -11.66 13.86 16.55
N ILE A 219 -11.13 13.13 15.55
CA ILE A 219 -10.22 12.01 15.77
C ILE A 219 -8.90 12.47 16.38
N VAL A 220 -8.29 13.53 15.82
CA VAL A 220 -6.99 14.05 16.26
C VAL A 220 -7.04 14.67 17.66
N ARG A 221 -8.18 15.27 18.06
CA ARG A 221 -8.38 15.85 19.39
C ARG A 221 -8.65 14.82 20.50
N SER A 222 -8.90 13.56 20.15
CA SER A 222 -9.12 12.54 21.18
C SER A 222 -7.83 12.26 21.93
N GLU A 223 -7.85 12.38 23.28
CA GLU A 223 -6.68 12.33 24.19
C GLU A 223 -5.85 11.03 24.16
N ARG A 224 -6.22 10.04 23.38
CA ARG A 224 -5.58 8.72 23.29
C ARG A 224 -4.72 8.51 22.04
N ALA A 225 -4.38 9.59 21.33
CA ALA A 225 -3.72 9.49 20.04
C ALA A 225 -2.31 10.10 20.04
N ILE A 226 -1.33 9.36 19.56
CA ILE A 226 -0.06 9.92 19.10
C ILE A 226 -0.25 10.30 17.63
N VAL A 227 -0.23 11.60 17.33
CA VAL A 227 -0.41 12.12 16.00
C VAL A 227 0.92 12.63 15.47
N SER A 228 1.38 12.11 14.34
CA SER A 228 2.49 12.66 13.58
C SER A 228 2.04 13.01 12.15
N GLU A 229 2.46 14.16 11.67
CA GLU A 229 2.21 14.57 10.29
C GLU A 229 3.28 13.95 9.40
N LEU A 230 2.87 13.17 8.41
CA LEU A 230 3.74 12.76 7.30
C LEU A 230 3.45 13.70 6.13
N SER A 231 4.41 14.58 5.81
CA SER A 231 4.35 15.37 4.58
C SER A 231 4.38 14.40 3.39
N GLY A 232 3.28 14.31 2.66
CA GLY A 232 3.19 13.48 1.47
C GLY A 232 4.01 14.07 0.32
N THR A 233 4.54 13.22 -0.54
CA THR A 233 5.44 13.53 -1.67
C THR A 233 4.80 14.28 -2.84
N THR A 234 3.59 14.81 -2.68
CA THR A 234 2.91 15.66 -3.67
C THR A 234 2.55 17.00 -3.02
N ARG A 235 2.73 18.09 -3.75
CA ARG A 235 2.50 19.50 -3.31
C ARG A 235 1.18 19.76 -2.56
N ASP A 236 0.26 18.77 -2.49
CA ASP A 236 -1.10 18.90 -1.96
C ASP A 236 -1.56 17.78 -1.02
N ALA A 237 -0.77 16.74 -0.72
CA ALA A 237 -1.21 15.61 0.10
C ALA A 237 -0.42 15.53 1.41
N ILE A 238 -1.06 15.85 2.53
CA ILE A 238 -0.55 15.59 3.88
C ILE A 238 -1.28 14.35 4.39
N ASP A 239 -0.53 13.30 4.70
CA ASP A 239 -1.04 12.08 5.33
C ASP A 239 -0.85 12.21 6.86
N ILE A 240 -1.86 11.85 7.64
CA ILE A 240 -1.83 11.92 9.11
C ILE A 240 -1.69 10.51 9.65
N VAL A 241 -0.63 10.25 10.41
CA VAL A 241 -0.45 9.00 11.16
C VAL A 241 -1.15 9.13 12.51
N TYR A 242 -1.95 8.14 12.83
CA TYR A 242 -2.71 8.03 14.05
C TYR A 242 -2.48 6.65 14.67
N GLU A 243 -2.06 6.61 15.91
CA GLU A 243 -1.84 5.35 16.65
C GLU A 243 -2.86 5.21 17.77
N ARG A 244 -3.52 4.06 17.83
CA ARG A 244 -4.50 3.72 18.85
C ARG A 244 -4.47 2.22 19.15
N ASP A 245 -4.43 1.87 20.43
CA ASP A 245 -4.48 0.50 20.92
C ASP A 245 -3.42 -0.42 20.25
N GLY A 246 -2.21 0.13 19.96
CA GLY A 246 -1.12 -0.57 19.29
C GLY A 246 -1.33 -0.80 17.79
N LEU A 247 -2.38 -0.22 17.18
CA LEU A 247 -2.62 -0.20 15.75
C LEU A 247 -2.28 1.16 15.16
N LYS A 248 -1.59 1.14 14.01
CA LYS A 248 -1.25 2.36 13.26
C LYS A 248 -2.19 2.54 12.08
N PHE A 249 -2.75 3.73 11.97
CA PHE A 249 -3.62 4.16 10.88
C PHE A 249 -2.98 5.34 10.15
N VAL A 250 -3.19 5.44 8.84
CA VAL A 250 -2.75 6.58 8.04
C VAL A 250 -3.95 7.14 7.32
N PHE A 251 -4.37 8.35 7.68
CA PHE A 251 -5.38 9.10 6.94
C PHE A 251 -4.71 9.76 5.75
N ILE A 252 -5.06 9.32 4.55
CA ILE A 252 -4.44 9.77 3.30
C ILE A 252 -5.15 11.00 2.72
N ASP A 253 -4.36 11.89 2.07
CA ASP A 253 -4.84 13.08 1.34
C ASP A 253 -5.61 14.08 2.22
N THR A 254 -5.09 14.37 3.42
CA THR A 254 -5.74 15.28 4.37
C THR A 254 -5.48 16.76 4.08
N ALA A 255 -4.57 17.13 3.18
CA ALA A 255 -4.23 18.52 2.84
C ALA A 255 -5.41 19.32 2.26
N GLY A 256 -6.20 18.69 1.39
CA GLY A 256 -7.44 19.28 0.87
C GLY A 256 -8.54 19.48 1.93
N ILE A 257 -8.36 18.85 3.09
CA ILE A 257 -9.30 18.90 4.21
C ILE A 257 -8.96 20.06 5.17
N ARG A 258 -7.68 20.44 5.30
CA ARG A 258 -7.21 21.51 6.22
C ARG A 258 -7.24 22.92 5.63
N ARG A 259 -7.04 23.09 4.32
CA ARG A 259 -7.06 24.43 3.70
C ARG A 259 -8.49 24.95 3.54
N ARG A 260 -8.95 25.77 4.50
CA ARG A 260 -10.10 26.65 4.34
C ARG A 260 -9.65 27.90 3.55
N GLY A 261 -9.85 27.91 2.23
CA GLY A 261 -9.55 29.08 1.39
C GLY A 261 -10.37 29.03 0.11
N LYS A 262 -10.93 30.17 -0.29
CA LYS A 262 -11.79 30.48 -1.45
C LYS A 262 -11.78 29.44 -2.58
N VAL A 263 -12.90 28.76 -2.75
CA VAL A 263 -13.10 27.75 -3.78
C VAL A 263 -13.82 28.38 -4.96
N SER A 264 -13.16 28.40 -6.13
CA SER A 264 -13.73 28.81 -7.41
C SER A 264 -14.56 27.68 -8.05
N SER A 265 -15.40 27.97 -8.99
CA SER A 265 -16.41 27.13 -9.64
C SER A 265 -15.92 25.84 -10.34
N SER A 266 -14.61 25.58 -10.42
CA SER A 266 -14.01 24.33 -10.91
C SER A 266 -13.86 23.23 -9.84
N ALA A 267 -14.33 23.49 -8.61
CA ALA A 267 -14.10 22.66 -7.42
C ALA A 267 -14.71 21.23 -7.48
N GLU A 268 -15.76 21.02 -8.25
CA GLU A 268 -16.43 19.71 -8.30
C GLU A 268 -15.62 18.64 -9.03
N VAL A 269 -15.05 19.00 -10.19
CA VAL A 269 -14.23 18.06 -11.00
C VAL A 269 -12.95 17.70 -10.25
N PHE A 270 -12.28 18.69 -9.63
CA PHE A 270 -11.10 18.47 -8.80
C PHE A 270 -11.39 17.62 -7.55
N SER A 271 -12.59 17.77 -6.98
CA SER A 271 -13.03 16.96 -5.82
C SER A 271 -13.19 15.49 -6.17
N VAL A 272 -13.76 15.15 -7.34
CA VAL A 272 -13.96 13.78 -7.80
C VAL A 272 -12.61 13.11 -8.15
N MET A 273 -11.73 13.79 -8.89
CA MET A 273 -10.40 13.30 -9.22
C MET A 273 -9.53 13.04 -7.97
N ARG A 274 -9.64 13.93 -6.97
CA ARG A 274 -8.95 13.73 -5.69
C ARG A 274 -9.52 12.53 -4.93
N ALA A 275 -10.85 12.37 -4.87
CA ALA A 275 -11.49 11.23 -4.27
C ALA A 275 -11.05 9.91 -4.94
N GLU A 276 -10.96 9.88 -6.27
CA GLU A 276 -10.49 8.71 -7.01
C GLU A 276 -9.04 8.35 -6.64
N ARG A 277 -8.13 9.33 -6.57
CA ARG A 277 -6.73 9.10 -6.16
C ARG A 277 -6.65 8.54 -4.73
N SER A 278 -7.39 9.13 -3.79
CA SER A 278 -7.43 8.69 -2.40
C SER A 278 -8.02 7.27 -2.29
N VAL A 279 -9.11 6.97 -3.00
CA VAL A 279 -9.72 5.64 -3.06
C VAL A 279 -8.72 4.60 -3.58
N ARG A 280 -7.96 4.89 -4.63
CA ARG A 280 -6.95 3.95 -5.17
C ARG A 280 -5.86 3.61 -4.16
N ARG A 281 -5.38 4.58 -3.38
CA ARG A 281 -4.30 4.41 -2.38
C ARG A 281 -4.77 3.72 -1.09
N ALA A 282 -6.04 3.81 -0.73
CA ALA A 282 -6.57 3.34 0.54
C ALA A 282 -6.61 1.81 0.67
N ASP A 283 -6.47 1.33 1.92
CA ASP A 283 -6.84 -0.02 2.33
C ASP A 283 -8.33 -0.09 2.69
N VAL A 284 -8.88 1.00 3.30
CA VAL A 284 -10.30 1.15 3.66
C VAL A 284 -10.77 2.55 3.27
N CYS A 285 -11.92 2.64 2.62
CA CYS A 285 -12.57 3.91 2.29
C CYS A 285 -13.70 4.22 3.28
N VAL A 286 -13.75 5.45 3.78
CA VAL A 286 -14.81 5.96 4.64
C VAL A 286 -15.57 7.03 3.85
N LEU A 287 -16.78 6.68 3.40
CA LEU A 287 -17.67 7.61 2.70
C LEU A 287 -18.50 8.39 3.73
N ILE A 288 -18.27 9.71 3.80
CA ILE A 288 -19.04 10.59 4.69
C ILE A 288 -20.20 11.21 3.94
N ILE A 289 -21.40 11.08 4.51
CA ILE A 289 -22.66 11.62 4.01
C ILE A 289 -23.25 12.55 5.07
N ASP A 290 -23.78 13.69 4.62
CA ASP A 290 -24.44 14.67 5.46
C ASP A 290 -25.90 14.26 5.66
N LEU A 291 -26.29 13.90 6.89
CA LEU A 291 -27.64 13.48 7.22
C LEU A 291 -28.71 14.55 6.98
N THR A 292 -28.33 15.83 7.05
CA THR A 292 -29.30 16.93 6.84
C THR A 292 -29.79 17.04 5.40
N MET A 293 -29.00 16.50 4.46
CA MET A 293 -29.28 16.53 3.01
C MET A 293 -29.65 15.15 2.45
N GLY A 294 -29.40 14.08 3.23
CA GLY A 294 -29.52 12.71 2.76
C GLY A 294 -28.52 12.35 1.67
N VAL A 295 -28.76 11.23 0.99
CA VAL A 295 -27.92 10.74 -0.10
C VAL A 295 -28.17 11.52 -1.39
N THR A 296 -27.17 12.21 -1.91
CA THR A 296 -27.21 12.99 -3.15
C THR A 296 -26.64 12.23 -4.34
N ALA A 297 -26.82 12.78 -5.57
CA ALA A 297 -26.23 12.23 -6.79
C ALA A 297 -24.68 12.21 -6.71
N GLN A 298 -24.06 13.23 -6.10
CA GLN A 298 -22.63 13.31 -5.93
C GLN A 298 -22.09 12.25 -4.94
N ASP A 299 -22.83 11.96 -3.86
CA ASP A 299 -22.50 10.88 -2.93
C ASP A 299 -22.55 9.53 -3.63
N LYS A 300 -23.56 9.28 -4.48
CA LYS A 300 -23.67 8.06 -5.30
C LYS A 300 -22.50 7.94 -6.27
N ARG A 301 -22.05 9.03 -6.89
CA ARG A 301 -20.89 9.03 -7.80
C ARG A 301 -19.60 8.65 -7.07
N ILE A 302 -19.35 9.21 -5.88
CA ILE A 302 -18.18 8.86 -5.06
C ILE A 302 -18.27 7.42 -4.57
N ALA A 303 -19.46 6.96 -4.16
CA ALA A 303 -19.71 5.57 -3.81
C ALA A 303 -19.41 4.60 -4.98
N GLY A 304 -19.76 5.01 -6.22
CA GLY A 304 -19.43 4.28 -7.44
C GLY A 304 -17.91 4.11 -7.64
N LEU A 305 -17.11 5.16 -7.39
CA LEU A 305 -15.65 5.07 -7.45
C LEU A 305 -15.08 4.02 -6.48
N ILE A 306 -15.67 3.92 -5.27
CA ILE A 306 -15.27 2.91 -4.27
C ILE A 306 -15.60 1.50 -4.77
N GLN A 307 -16.79 1.31 -5.36
CA GLN A 307 -17.23 0.05 -5.93
C GLN A 307 -16.35 -0.38 -7.09
N ASP A 308 -16.09 0.52 -8.05
CA ASP A 308 -15.28 0.25 -9.24
C ASP A 308 -13.85 -0.11 -8.88
N ALA A 309 -13.29 0.56 -7.87
CA ALA A 309 -11.98 0.25 -7.30
C ALA A 309 -11.98 -1.02 -6.42
N ARG A 310 -13.15 -1.65 -6.20
CA ARG A 310 -13.33 -2.85 -5.35
C ARG A 310 -12.66 -2.68 -3.98
N LYS A 311 -12.88 -1.53 -3.34
CA LYS A 311 -12.27 -1.22 -2.05
C LYS A 311 -13.18 -1.59 -0.88
N PRO A 312 -12.59 -2.02 0.25
CA PRO A 312 -13.29 -2.06 1.53
C PRO A 312 -13.89 -0.70 1.85
N ALA A 313 -15.14 -0.69 2.36
CA ALA A 313 -15.88 0.55 2.58
C ALA A 313 -16.63 0.55 3.91
N ILE A 314 -16.72 1.75 4.51
CA ILE A 314 -17.58 2.10 5.65
C ILE A 314 -18.34 3.35 5.24
N ILE A 315 -19.63 3.42 5.50
CA ILE A 315 -20.46 4.61 5.30
C ILE A 315 -20.64 5.30 6.65
N MET A 316 -20.30 6.58 6.73
CA MET A 316 -20.43 7.41 7.93
C MET A 316 -21.46 8.50 7.67
N LEU A 317 -22.59 8.42 8.35
CA LEU A 317 -23.66 9.41 8.32
C LEU A 317 -23.37 10.47 9.37
N ASN A 318 -22.94 11.64 8.93
CA ASN A 318 -22.47 12.73 9.79
C ASN A 318 -23.53 13.82 10.01
N LYS A 319 -23.32 14.68 11.00
CA LYS A 319 -24.20 15.75 11.46
C LYS A 319 -25.46 15.26 12.16
N TRP A 320 -25.33 14.15 12.87
CA TRP A 320 -26.41 13.56 13.66
C TRP A 320 -26.99 14.54 14.69
N ASP A 321 -26.16 15.38 15.29
CA ASP A 321 -26.54 16.45 16.22
C ASP A 321 -27.64 17.35 15.67
N LEU A 322 -27.60 17.70 14.39
CA LEU A 322 -28.58 18.57 13.75
C LEU A 322 -29.90 17.84 13.45
N VAL A 323 -29.86 16.54 13.19
CA VAL A 323 -31.03 15.73 12.86
C VAL A 323 -31.74 15.28 14.12
N LYS A 324 -30.99 14.80 15.11
CA LYS A 324 -31.50 14.37 16.42
C LYS A 324 -32.24 15.48 17.14
N ALA A 325 -31.78 16.72 17.04
CA ALA A 325 -32.41 17.88 17.65
C ALA A 325 -33.79 18.21 17.04
N ARG A 326 -34.07 17.76 15.81
CA ARG A 326 -35.29 18.07 15.06
C ARG A 326 -36.36 17.00 15.14
N SER A 327 -36.06 15.83 15.71
CA SER A 327 -36.97 14.68 15.76
C SER A 327 -36.98 14.05 17.13
N GLN A 328 -38.19 13.69 17.58
CA GLN A 328 -38.44 12.94 18.81
C GLN A 328 -38.61 11.44 18.56
N GLU A 329 -38.47 10.98 17.31
CA GLU A 329 -38.69 9.59 16.93
C GLU A 329 -37.50 8.69 17.38
N LYS A 330 -37.84 7.67 18.20
CA LYS A 330 -36.83 6.70 18.70
C LYS A 330 -36.20 5.85 17.60
N GLN A 331 -36.87 5.67 16.46
CA GLN A 331 -36.45 4.81 15.34
C GLN A 331 -35.82 5.58 14.18
N LEU A 332 -35.70 6.89 14.27
CA LEU A 332 -35.15 7.74 13.18
C LEU A 332 -33.80 7.28 12.67
N GLY A 333 -32.88 6.84 13.55
CA GLY A 333 -31.58 6.36 13.17
C GLY A 333 -31.64 5.10 12.28
N GLU A 334 -32.51 4.16 12.58
CA GLU A 334 -32.70 2.94 11.79
C GLU A 334 -33.30 3.24 10.42
N GLN A 335 -34.28 4.12 10.37
CA GLN A 335 -34.90 4.57 9.11
C GLN A 335 -33.90 5.23 8.19
N LEU A 336 -33.02 6.13 8.69
CA LEU A 336 -31.98 6.80 7.92
C LEU A 336 -30.90 5.83 7.41
N VAL A 337 -30.58 4.81 8.20
CA VAL A 337 -29.66 3.74 7.77
C VAL A 337 -30.28 2.95 6.61
N GLU A 338 -31.56 2.57 6.72
CA GLU A 338 -32.24 1.80 5.68
C GLU A 338 -32.46 2.62 4.41
N GLU A 339 -32.84 3.88 4.53
CA GLU A 339 -32.89 4.81 3.40
C GLU A 339 -31.53 4.93 2.70
N THR A 340 -30.46 5.07 3.46
CA THR A 340 -29.09 5.13 2.90
C THR A 340 -28.75 3.86 2.14
N ARG A 341 -29.04 2.69 2.71
CA ARG A 341 -28.80 1.39 2.08
C ARG A 341 -29.60 1.21 0.79
N SER A 342 -30.84 1.66 0.76
CA SER A 342 -31.68 1.60 -0.44
C SER A 342 -31.14 2.48 -1.56
N ARG A 343 -30.65 3.68 -1.22
CA ARG A 343 -30.09 4.65 -2.20
C ARG A 343 -28.69 4.29 -2.70
N ILE A 344 -27.86 3.60 -1.89
CA ILE A 344 -26.50 3.14 -2.22
C ILE A 344 -26.47 1.59 -2.20
N PHE A 345 -27.46 0.96 -2.83
CA PHE A 345 -27.67 -0.49 -2.82
C PHE A 345 -26.48 -1.30 -3.33
N PHE A 346 -25.60 -0.70 -4.13
CA PHE A 346 -24.41 -1.35 -4.68
C PHE A 346 -23.24 -1.43 -3.67
N LEU A 347 -23.29 -0.69 -2.54
CA LEU A 347 -22.36 -0.84 -1.41
C LEU A 347 -23.02 -1.54 -0.20
N LYS A 348 -23.94 -2.50 -0.42
CA LYS A 348 -24.65 -3.23 0.66
C LYS A 348 -23.72 -3.88 1.69
N TYR A 349 -22.48 -4.20 1.28
CA TYR A 349 -21.49 -4.78 2.16
C TYR A 349 -20.90 -3.78 3.17
N ALA A 350 -21.04 -2.47 2.93
CA ALA A 350 -20.48 -1.44 3.79
C ALA A 350 -21.32 -1.27 5.06
N PRO A 351 -20.74 -1.38 6.27
CA PRO A 351 -21.41 -1.03 7.50
C PRO A 351 -21.69 0.47 7.52
N VAL A 352 -22.85 0.84 8.09
CA VAL A 352 -23.28 2.23 8.24
C VAL A 352 -23.10 2.65 9.68
N LEU A 353 -22.48 3.82 9.92
CA LEU A 353 -22.24 4.41 11.23
C LEU A 353 -22.85 5.81 11.30
N ILE A 354 -23.73 6.06 12.24
CA ILE A 354 -24.27 7.41 12.52
C ILE A 354 -23.34 8.14 13.48
N THR A 355 -22.95 9.38 13.15
CA THR A 355 -21.95 10.16 13.90
C THR A 355 -22.29 11.65 13.94
N SER A 356 -21.77 12.32 14.98
CA SER A 356 -21.61 13.77 14.96
C SER A 356 -20.12 14.12 15.13
N ALA A 357 -19.50 14.63 14.08
CA ALA A 357 -18.13 15.13 14.15
C ALA A 357 -17.98 16.37 15.02
N LEU A 358 -19.07 17.11 15.25
CA LEU A 358 -19.08 18.32 16.10
C LEU A 358 -18.99 17.94 17.57
N THR A 359 -19.84 17.00 18.02
CA THR A 359 -19.90 16.55 19.42
C THR A 359 -18.94 15.41 19.73
N GLY A 360 -18.37 14.74 18.70
CA GLY A 360 -17.57 13.53 18.85
C GLY A 360 -18.40 12.24 18.98
N GLU A 361 -19.75 12.33 18.97
CA GLU A 361 -20.63 11.18 19.17
C GLU A 361 -20.37 10.10 18.12
N ASN A 362 -20.07 8.89 18.59
CA ASN A 362 -19.78 7.69 17.80
C ASN A 362 -18.54 7.76 16.86
N VAL A 363 -17.77 8.84 16.80
CA VAL A 363 -16.60 8.93 15.92
C VAL A 363 -15.55 7.86 16.26
N ALA A 364 -15.34 7.57 17.54
CA ALA A 364 -14.40 6.54 17.99
C ALA A 364 -14.79 5.11 17.55
N ARG A 365 -16.09 4.84 17.27
CA ARG A 365 -16.57 3.54 16.77
C ARG A 365 -16.07 3.22 15.36
N LEU A 366 -15.59 4.22 14.61
CA LEU A 366 -14.96 4.00 13.30
C LEU A 366 -13.81 2.99 13.37
N PHE A 367 -12.95 3.11 14.39
CA PHE A 367 -11.80 2.21 14.54
C PHE A 367 -12.21 0.76 14.81
N SER A 368 -13.20 0.55 15.66
CA SER A 368 -13.75 -0.79 15.92
C SER A 368 -14.36 -1.41 14.65
N LEU A 369 -14.99 -0.59 13.78
CA LEU A 369 -15.48 -1.06 12.48
C LEU A 369 -14.33 -1.40 11.53
N ILE A 370 -13.26 -0.59 11.47
CA ILE A 370 -12.08 -0.89 10.64
C ILE A 370 -11.44 -2.21 11.09
N GLU A 371 -11.28 -2.44 12.39
CA GLU A 371 -10.80 -3.70 12.94
C GLU A 371 -11.71 -4.89 12.58
N ARG A 372 -13.03 -4.69 12.61
CA ARG A 372 -14.01 -5.69 12.18
C ARG A 372 -13.84 -6.03 10.71
N VAL A 373 -13.65 -5.04 9.84
CA VAL A 373 -13.38 -5.22 8.41
C VAL A 373 -12.05 -5.96 8.22
N GLN A 374 -11.00 -5.58 8.96
CA GLN A 374 -9.70 -6.26 8.90
C GLN A 374 -9.79 -7.73 9.35
N ARG A 375 -10.51 -8.02 10.42
CA ARG A 375 -10.76 -9.40 10.88
C ARG A 375 -11.54 -10.20 9.85
N ALA A 376 -12.56 -9.61 9.24
CA ALA A 376 -13.36 -10.24 8.19
C ALA A 376 -12.51 -10.56 6.94
N ALA A 377 -11.54 -9.70 6.57
CA ALA A 377 -10.63 -9.93 5.44
C ALA A 377 -9.74 -11.17 5.61
N ARG A 378 -9.52 -11.61 6.85
CA ARG A 378 -8.72 -12.83 7.16
C ARG A 378 -9.56 -14.11 7.18
N LYS A 379 -10.87 -13.99 7.21
CA LYS A 379 -11.76 -15.14 7.22
C LYS A 379 -11.75 -15.87 5.89
N ARG A 380 -11.87 -17.19 5.98
CA ARG A 380 -11.89 -18.07 4.81
C ARG A 380 -13.01 -19.07 4.90
N ILE A 381 -13.60 -19.35 3.75
CA ILE A 381 -14.53 -20.46 3.58
C ILE A 381 -13.75 -21.67 3.12
N GLY A 382 -13.89 -22.79 3.85
CA GLY A 382 -13.25 -24.06 3.47
C GLY A 382 -13.72 -24.50 2.08
N THR A 383 -12.81 -25.05 1.27
CA THR A 383 -13.07 -25.42 -0.13
C THR A 383 -14.28 -26.36 -0.27
N GLY A 384 -14.47 -27.32 0.63
CA GLY A 384 -15.61 -28.24 0.61
C GLY A 384 -16.94 -27.52 0.85
N VAL A 385 -16.98 -26.58 1.83
CA VAL A 385 -18.18 -25.76 2.13
C VAL A 385 -18.51 -24.85 0.96
N LEU A 386 -17.52 -24.16 0.40
CA LEU A 386 -17.68 -23.27 -0.75
C LEU A 386 -18.26 -24.02 -1.96
N ASN A 387 -17.73 -25.20 -2.27
CA ASN A 387 -18.18 -25.98 -3.43
C ASN A 387 -19.59 -26.51 -3.23
N ARG A 388 -19.96 -26.95 -2.02
CA ARG A 388 -21.32 -27.38 -1.70
C ARG A 388 -22.30 -26.22 -1.84
N LEU A 389 -21.97 -25.07 -1.25
CA LEU A 389 -22.79 -23.86 -1.33
C LEU A 389 -23.06 -23.43 -2.78
N LEU A 390 -22.00 -23.38 -3.58
CA LEU A 390 -22.14 -22.95 -4.99
C LEU A 390 -22.88 -23.98 -5.84
N ARG A 391 -22.72 -25.30 -5.62
CA ARG A 391 -23.52 -26.31 -6.31
C ARG A 391 -25.01 -26.16 -5.97
N GLN A 392 -25.36 -26.00 -4.70
CA GLN A 392 -26.74 -25.73 -4.28
C GLN A 392 -27.27 -24.43 -4.92
N ALA A 393 -26.44 -23.38 -5.02
CA ALA A 393 -26.85 -22.15 -5.70
C ALA A 393 -27.13 -22.36 -7.20
N PHE A 394 -26.31 -23.18 -7.89
CA PHE A 394 -26.50 -23.50 -9.30
C PHE A 394 -27.74 -24.40 -9.54
N GLU A 395 -28.07 -25.26 -8.60
CA GLU A 395 -29.27 -26.12 -8.64
C GLU A 395 -30.55 -25.31 -8.35
N ALA A 396 -30.52 -24.46 -7.31
CA ALA A 396 -31.67 -23.64 -6.91
C ALA A 396 -32.03 -22.57 -7.96
N ASN A 397 -31.02 -21.97 -8.60
CA ASN A 397 -31.22 -20.98 -9.66
C ASN A 397 -30.21 -21.21 -10.79
N PRO A 398 -30.55 -22.06 -11.78
CA PRO A 398 -29.65 -22.36 -12.86
C PRO A 398 -29.24 -21.14 -13.67
N PRO A 399 -27.97 -21.03 -14.11
CA PRO A 399 -27.50 -19.91 -14.91
C PRO A 399 -28.30 -19.74 -16.18
N PRO A 400 -28.52 -18.50 -16.66
CA PRO A 400 -29.24 -18.25 -17.89
C PRO A 400 -28.48 -18.81 -19.10
N LEU A 401 -29.22 -19.13 -20.16
CA LEU A 401 -28.65 -19.50 -21.46
C LEU A 401 -28.11 -18.25 -22.14
N VAL A 402 -26.83 -18.29 -22.53
CA VAL A 402 -26.17 -17.25 -23.32
C VAL A 402 -25.73 -17.89 -24.63
N LYS A 403 -26.27 -17.45 -25.78
CA LYS A 403 -26.00 -18.03 -27.09
C LYS A 403 -26.13 -19.56 -27.11
N GLY A 404 -27.22 -20.10 -26.56
CA GLY A 404 -27.51 -21.53 -26.50
C GLY A 404 -26.62 -22.35 -25.54
N ARG A 405 -25.72 -21.73 -24.78
CA ARG A 405 -24.84 -22.42 -23.85
C ARG A 405 -25.13 -21.96 -22.42
N ARG A 406 -25.02 -22.89 -21.46
CA ARG A 406 -25.19 -22.64 -20.03
C ARG A 406 -23.84 -22.70 -19.32
N LEU A 407 -23.63 -21.78 -18.36
CA LEU A 407 -22.47 -21.82 -17.46
C LEU A 407 -22.48 -23.12 -16.66
N LYS A 408 -21.37 -23.83 -16.63
CA LYS A 408 -21.17 -25.04 -15.78
C LYS A 408 -20.02 -24.75 -14.83
N LEU A 409 -20.27 -24.98 -13.53
CA LEU A 409 -19.25 -24.90 -12.50
C LEU A 409 -18.62 -26.28 -12.29
N PHE A 410 -17.29 -26.37 -12.40
CA PHE A 410 -16.55 -27.59 -12.07
C PHE A 410 -16.16 -27.59 -10.60
N TYR A 411 -15.48 -26.56 -10.16
CA TYR A 411 -15.14 -26.33 -8.76
C TYR A 411 -14.80 -24.84 -8.50
N ALA A 412 -14.72 -24.48 -7.22
CA ALA A 412 -14.32 -23.15 -6.78
C ALA A 412 -13.27 -23.25 -5.67
N THR A 413 -12.43 -22.25 -5.58
CA THR A 413 -11.43 -22.10 -4.53
C THR A 413 -11.30 -20.67 -4.07
N GLN A 414 -10.92 -20.48 -2.81
CA GLN A 414 -10.51 -19.19 -2.26
C GLN A 414 -8.98 -19.20 -2.15
N PRO A 415 -8.25 -18.52 -3.07
CA PRO A 415 -6.79 -18.48 -3.05
C PRO A 415 -6.26 -17.89 -1.74
N GLY A 416 -5.10 -18.38 -1.28
CA GLY A 416 -4.38 -17.77 -0.16
C GLY A 416 -3.88 -16.37 -0.51
N ASN A 417 -3.63 -15.52 0.49
CA ASN A 417 -2.98 -14.22 0.30
C ASN A 417 -1.54 -14.33 -0.26
N GLY A 418 -0.97 -15.54 -0.33
CA GLY A 418 0.23 -15.88 -1.10
C GLY A 418 -0.22 -16.62 -2.34
N GLY A 419 -0.06 -15.99 -3.52
CA GLY A 419 -0.54 -16.49 -4.80
C GLY A 419 -0.34 -17.98 -5.03
N LEU A 420 -1.21 -18.56 -5.85
CA LEU A 420 -1.07 -19.92 -6.37
C LEU A 420 0.35 -20.13 -6.95
N ARG A 421 1.27 -20.66 -6.13
CA ARG A 421 2.43 -21.36 -6.66
C ARG A 421 1.89 -22.66 -7.22
N GLY A 422 1.63 -22.68 -8.50
CA GLY A 422 1.35 -23.89 -9.24
C GLY A 422 2.54 -24.85 -9.14
N ARG A 423 2.37 -25.97 -8.43
CA ARG A 423 3.10 -27.18 -8.74
C ARG A 423 2.51 -27.71 -10.05
N GLY A 424 3.30 -27.75 -11.07
CA GLY A 424 2.92 -28.52 -12.27
C GLY A 424 3.38 -27.87 -13.58
N SER A 425 4.41 -28.52 -14.15
CA SER A 425 4.84 -28.55 -15.55
C SER A 425 5.33 -27.27 -16.22
N ARG A 426 6.59 -27.35 -16.56
CA ARG A 426 7.22 -26.67 -17.68
C ARG A 426 6.38 -26.93 -18.94
N ASP A 427 6.01 -25.89 -19.63
CA ASP A 427 5.92 -25.88 -21.09
C ASP A 427 6.14 -24.44 -21.55
N GLU A 428 7.17 -24.33 -22.38
CA GLU A 428 7.54 -23.19 -23.19
C GLU A 428 6.55 -23.10 -24.37
N GLY A 429 6.17 -21.86 -24.72
CA GLY A 429 5.56 -21.58 -26.01
C GLY A 429 4.28 -20.77 -25.99
N GLU A 430 4.42 -19.65 -26.67
CA GLU A 430 3.44 -18.80 -27.34
C GLU A 430 3.12 -17.44 -26.71
N GLU A 431 3.90 -16.49 -27.23
CA GLU A 431 3.55 -15.09 -27.43
C GLU A 431 2.39 -14.93 -28.44
N GLN A 432 1.70 -13.79 -28.27
CA GLN A 432 0.87 -13.05 -29.22
C GLN A 432 -0.64 -13.11 -28.96
N TYR A 433 -1.08 -12.02 -28.44
CA TYR A 433 -2.10 -11.02 -28.82
C TYR A 433 -2.49 -10.21 -27.57
N ALA A 434 -1.86 -9.05 -27.43
CA ALA A 434 -2.18 -8.07 -26.40
C ALA A 434 -3.24 -7.11 -26.91
N ASP A 435 -4.40 -7.11 -26.26
CA ASP A 435 -5.37 -6.02 -26.34
C ASP A 435 -4.96 -4.93 -25.33
N THR A 436 -4.56 -3.78 -25.86
CA THR A 436 -4.00 -2.62 -25.18
C THR A 436 -5.09 -1.69 -24.68
N SER A 437 -5.82 -2.01 -23.60
CA SER A 437 -6.64 -0.99 -22.92
C SER A 437 -7.23 -1.38 -21.55
N ARG A 438 -6.48 -2.10 -20.70
CA ARG A 438 -6.78 -2.18 -19.26
C ARG A 438 -5.48 -2.41 -18.50
N GLU A 439 -4.98 -1.37 -17.80
CA GLU A 439 -3.91 -1.52 -16.80
C GLU A 439 -4.32 -2.57 -15.76
N LYS A 440 -3.82 -3.78 -15.94
CA LYS A 440 -3.96 -4.87 -14.97
C LYS A 440 -3.03 -4.57 -13.78
N ALA A 441 -3.60 -4.29 -12.62
CA ALA A 441 -2.85 -4.29 -11.37
C ALA A 441 -2.06 -5.61 -11.26
N SER A 442 -0.75 -5.52 -11.07
CA SER A 442 0.14 -6.67 -11.05
C SER A 442 -0.20 -7.61 -9.88
N PRO A 443 -0.02 -8.94 -10.02
CA PRO A 443 -0.31 -9.93 -8.97
C PRO A 443 0.42 -9.69 -7.65
N SER A 444 1.56 -8.98 -7.67
CA SER A 444 2.37 -8.65 -6.48
C SER A 444 1.74 -7.62 -5.54
N ASP A 445 0.81 -6.79 -6.02
CA ASP A 445 0.16 -5.74 -5.21
C ASP A 445 -0.93 -6.32 -4.28
N LYS A 446 -1.46 -7.51 -4.58
CA LYS A 446 -2.55 -8.13 -3.80
C LYS A 446 -2.07 -8.79 -2.50
N SER A 447 -0.83 -9.29 -2.42
CA SER A 447 -0.31 -10.01 -1.25
C SER A 447 0.10 -9.11 -0.09
N GLN A 448 0.16 -7.79 -0.29
CA GLN A 448 0.69 -6.83 0.68
C GLN A 448 -0.37 -5.90 1.30
N ARG A 449 -1.64 -6.05 0.98
CA ARG A 449 -2.71 -5.20 1.55
C ARG A 449 -3.09 -5.70 2.94
N ASN A 450 -3.13 -4.78 3.93
CA ASN A 450 -3.59 -5.09 5.28
C ASN A 450 -5.06 -5.54 5.33
N VAL A 451 -5.87 -5.06 4.37
CA VAL A 451 -7.28 -5.37 4.23
C VAL A 451 -7.56 -5.69 2.76
N ALA A 452 -7.38 -6.96 2.39
CA ALA A 452 -7.66 -7.43 1.04
C ALA A 452 -9.08 -8.00 0.96
N PRO A 453 -9.88 -7.62 -0.07
CA PRO A 453 -11.17 -8.25 -0.33
C PRO A 453 -11.03 -9.76 -0.56
N PRO A 454 -12.00 -10.59 -0.10
CA PRO A 454 -12.00 -12.01 -0.37
C PRO A 454 -12.17 -12.26 -1.88
N GLU A 455 -11.27 -13.06 -2.45
CA GLU A 455 -11.31 -13.47 -3.87
C GLU A 455 -11.66 -14.95 -3.96
N PHE A 456 -12.60 -15.28 -4.83
CA PHE A 456 -13.00 -16.63 -5.14
C PHE A 456 -12.78 -16.90 -6.63
N VAL A 457 -12.10 -17.98 -6.95
CA VAL A 457 -11.86 -18.41 -8.33
C VAL A 457 -12.83 -19.56 -8.64
N LEU A 458 -13.67 -19.33 -9.64
CA LEU A 458 -14.64 -20.29 -10.17
C LEU A 458 -14.06 -20.92 -11.43
N PHE A 459 -13.83 -22.22 -11.42
CA PHE A 459 -13.42 -22.97 -12.61
C PHE A 459 -14.66 -23.44 -13.35
N VAL A 460 -14.83 -22.91 -14.56
CA VAL A 460 -16.05 -23.03 -15.36
C VAL A 460 -15.74 -23.48 -16.80
N ASN A 461 -16.77 -23.92 -17.52
CA ASN A 461 -16.63 -24.29 -18.94
C ASN A 461 -16.28 -23.10 -19.85
N ASN A 462 -16.89 -21.92 -19.60
CA ASN A 462 -16.59 -20.69 -20.33
C ASN A 462 -16.81 -19.47 -19.43
N PRO A 463 -15.76 -18.71 -19.10
CA PRO A 463 -15.84 -17.51 -18.26
C PRO A 463 -16.79 -16.42 -18.78
N GLN A 464 -16.96 -16.30 -20.11
CA GLN A 464 -17.81 -15.28 -20.73
C GLN A 464 -19.31 -15.50 -20.47
N LEU A 465 -19.70 -16.71 -20.04
CA LEU A 465 -21.08 -17.03 -19.70
C LEU A 465 -21.51 -16.53 -18.32
N LEU A 466 -20.55 -16.10 -17.47
CA LEU A 466 -20.83 -15.51 -16.15
C LEU A 466 -21.21 -14.04 -16.32
N ASN A 467 -22.49 -13.75 -16.46
CA ASN A 467 -23.01 -12.40 -16.53
C ASN A 467 -23.03 -11.73 -15.13
N GLU A 468 -23.18 -10.40 -15.13
CA GLU A 468 -23.11 -9.60 -13.89
C GLU A 468 -24.28 -9.89 -12.93
N THR A 469 -25.47 -10.18 -13.43
CA THR A 469 -26.64 -10.52 -12.62
C THR A 469 -26.41 -11.83 -11.86
N TYR A 470 -25.91 -12.85 -12.56
CA TYR A 470 -25.62 -14.14 -11.94
C TYR A 470 -24.44 -14.06 -10.98
N ARG A 471 -23.44 -13.22 -11.29
CA ARG A 471 -22.34 -12.91 -10.37
C ARG A 471 -22.83 -12.36 -9.05
N ARG A 472 -23.74 -11.37 -9.07
CA ARG A 472 -24.35 -10.78 -7.86
C ARG A 472 -25.17 -11.81 -7.07
N TYR A 473 -25.85 -12.71 -7.75
CA TYR A 473 -26.55 -13.81 -7.10
C TYR A 473 -25.57 -14.72 -6.33
N LEU A 474 -24.48 -15.15 -6.96
CA LEU A 474 -23.46 -15.98 -6.32
C LEU A 474 -22.77 -15.26 -5.14
N GLU A 475 -22.51 -13.96 -5.28
CA GLU A 475 -22.00 -13.13 -4.18
C GLU A 475 -22.95 -13.10 -2.99
N ALA A 476 -24.26 -12.97 -3.23
CA ALA A 476 -25.27 -13.02 -2.18
C ALA A 476 -25.25 -14.36 -1.45
N ARG A 477 -25.16 -15.48 -2.19
CA ARG A 477 -25.05 -16.83 -1.60
C ARG A 477 -23.79 -17.01 -0.76
N ILE A 478 -22.65 -16.50 -1.21
CA ILE A 478 -21.40 -16.55 -0.44
C ILE A 478 -21.53 -15.75 0.85
N ARG A 479 -22.23 -14.58 0.82
CA ARG A 479 -22.45 -13.75 2.01
C ARG A 479 -23.38 -14.39 3.05
N GLU A 480 -24.26 -15.28 2.66
CA GLU A 480 -25.07 -16.06 3.59
C GLU A 480 -24.20 -16.99 4.45
N ALA A 481 -23.14 -17.56 3.87
CA ALA A 481 -22.20 -18.41 4.61
C ALA A 481 -21.18 -17.59 5.43
N GLU A 482 -20.66 -16.50 4.87
CA GLU A 482 -19.76 -15.57 5.55
C GLU A 482 -20.06 -14.13 5.09
N PRO A 483 -20.55 -13.27 5.98
CA PRO A 483 -21.05 -11.93 5.61
C PRO A 483 -20.00 -10.97 5.03
N TYR A 484 -18.71 -11.11 5.35
CA TYR A 484 -17.63 -10.22 4.93
C TYR A 484 -17.98 -8.73 5.08
N PRO A 485 -18.33 -8.23 6.29
CA PRO A 485 -18.77 -6.86 6.48
C PRO A 485 -17.67 -5.87 6.06
N GLY A 486 -18.06 -4.85 5.31
CA GLY A 486 -17.14 -3.83 4.79
C GLY A 486 -16.27 -4.27 3.61
N LEU A 487 -16.43 -5.49 3.11
CA LEU A 487 -15.59 -6.05 2.06
C LEU A 487 -16.40 -6.38 0.80
N PRO A 488 -16.01 -5.92 -0.40
CA PRO A 488 -16.55 -6.45 -1.63
C PRO A 488 -16.06 -7.89 -1.84
N ILE A 489 -16.89 -8.75 -2.42
CA ILE A 489 -16.48 -10.10 -2.84
C ILE A 489 -16.00 -10.04 -4.29
N ILE A 490 -14.84 -10.64 -4.57
CA ILE A 490 -14.30 -10.71 -5.93
C ILE A 490 -14.50 -12.12 -6.45
N LEU A 491 -15.34 -12.28 -7.49
CA LEU A 491 -15.53 -13.53 -8.21
C LEU A 491 -14.77 -13.50 -9.53
N THR A 492 -13.80 -14.39 -9.70
CA THR A 492 -13.00 -14.53 -10.93
C THR A 492 -13.34 -15.88 -11.57
N ALA A 493 -13.89 -15.87 -12.78
CA ALA A 493 -14.12 -17.09 -13.54
C ALA A 493 -12.89 -17.45 -14.37
N ARG A 494 -12.49 -18.73 -14.38
CA ARG A 494 -11.39 -19.26 -15.20
C ARG A 494 -11.82 -20.53 -15.91
N PRO A 495 -11.33 -20.81 -17.13
CA PRO A 495 -11.56 -22.08 -17.77
C PRO A 495 -10.82 -23.20 -17.02
N ARG A 496 -11.31 -24.45 -17.14
CA ARG A 496 -10.59 -25.62 -16.65
C ARG A 496 -9.46 -25.97 -17.62
N ALA A 497 -8.25 -26.21 -17.11
CA ALA A 497 -7.02 -26.41 -17.89
C ALA A 497 -6.98 -27.69 -18.80
N GLN A 498 -8.05 -28.48 -18.93
CA GLN A 498 -8.06 -29.74 -19.68
C GLN A 498 -8.61 -29.69 -21.11
N ASP A 499 -9.08 -28.53 -21.61
CA ASP A 499 -9.67 -28.47 -22.97
C ASP A 499 -8.74 -27.89 -24.06
N ALA A 500 -7.46 -27.68 -23.75
CA ALA A 500 -6.46 -27.19 -24.72
C ALA A 500 -5.82 -28.30 -25.58
N GLY A 501 -6.19 -29.57 -25.39
CA GLY A 501 -5.52 -30.73 -26.02
C GLY A 501 -6.35 -31.63 -26.95
N ARG A 502 -7.55 -31.18 -27.38
CA ARG A 502 -8.34 -31.90 -28.41
C ARG A 502 -8.97 -30.92 -29.36
N ARG A 503 -8.21 -30.49 -30.34
CA ARG A 503 -8.63 -30.20 -31.71
C ARG A 503 -7.50 -30.53 -32.67
#